data_f8d326d5020198201824cf2fdd543aba
#
_entry.id   f8d326d5020198201824cf2fdd543aba
#
_cell.length_a   1.000
_cell.length_b   1.000
_cell.length_c   1.000
_cell.angle_alpha   90.00
_cell.angle_beta   90.00
_cell.angle_gamma   90.00
#
_symmetry.space_group_name_H-M   'P 1'
#
loop_
_entity.id
_entity.type
_entity.pdbx_description
1 polymer ?
#
loop_
_entity_poly.entity_id
_entity_poly.type
_entity_poly.pdbx_seq_one_letter_code
_entity_poly.pdbx_strand_id
1 'polypeptide(L)'
;LKSDEEKLSTLMNKEGGLAKELEAIKNAYNYPNICHFVKYDDLVTKPKEEIQKIYQFLEIPFFNHQFQDLKQININGMGYDDRIVGKNMHTIRNVVGKVNNLYIEKIPERIRQKYGHIKF
;
A
#
# COMPACT_ATOMS: atom_id res chain seq x y z
N LEU A 1 0.68 26.93 9.70
CA LEU A 1 0.57 25.56 9.13
C LEU A 1 1.74 25.38 8.16
N LYS A 2 2.47 24.26 8.27
CA LYS A 2 3.57 23.93 7.35
C LYS A 2 3.03 23.77 5.92
N SER A 3 3.76 24.27 4.94
CA SER A 3 3.45 24.03 3.52
C SER A 3 3.63 22.53 3.17
N ASP A 4 3.04 22.11 2.05
CA ASP A 4 3.18 20.71 1.61
C ASP A 4 4.64 20.37 1.24
N GLU A 5 5.41 21.37 0.79
CA GLU A 5 6.85 21.20 0.56
C GLU A 5 7.63 20.98 1.85
N GLU A 6 7.33 21.75 2.90
CA GLU A 6 7.97 21.56 4.20
C GLU A 6 7.62 20.21 4.82
N LYS A 7 6.36 19.76 4.72
CA LYS A 7 5.94 18.45 5.16
C LYS A 7 6.69 17.35 4.42
N LEU A 8 6.74 17.45 3.10
CA LEU A 8 7.40 16.44 2.26
C LEU A 8 8.92 16.46 2.47
N SER A 9 9.54 17.65 2.58
CA SER A 9 10.96 17.76 2.91
C SER A 9 11.30 17.09 4.24
N THR A 10 10.41 17.21 5.24
CA THR A 10 10.56 16.53 6.52
C THR A 10 10.49 15.01 6.37
N LEU A 11 9.53 14.49 5.57
CA LEU A 11 9.38 13.06 5.32
C LEU A 11 10.54 12.47 4.52
N MET A 12 11.07 13.23 3.54
CA MET A 12 12.15 12.81 2.65
C MET A 12 13.55 13.12 3.18
N ASN A 13 13.67 13.74 4.35
CA ASN A 13 14.96 13.90 5.04
C ASN A 13 15.51 12.51 5.39
N LYS A 14 16.85 12.36 5.43
CA LYS A 14 17.54 11.09 5.77
C LYS A 14 17.05 10.47 7.09
N GLU A 15 16.63 11.29 8.04
CA GLU A 15 16.05 10.84 9.30
C GLU A 15 14.52 10.70 9.25
N GLY A 16 13.88 11.07 8.14
CA GLY A 16 12.44 10.98 7.93
C GLY A 16 12.00 9.54 7.65
N GLY A 17 10.79 9.19 8.09
CA GLY A 17 10.25 7.84 7.95
C GLY A 17 10.23 7.37 6.49
N LEU A 18 9.77 8.22 5.57
CA LEU A 18 9.65 7.85 4.16
C LEU A 18 11.01 7.58 3.50
N ALA A 19 12.03 8.38 3.79
CA ALA A 19 13.39 8.17 3.25
C ALA A 19 13.99 6.84 3.75
N LYS A 20 13.81 6.51 5.02
CA LYS A 20 14.26 5.24 5.60
C LYS A 20 13.52 4.04 4.99
N GLU A 21 12.21 4.15 4.78
CA GLU A 21 11.42 3.10 4.14
C GLU A 21 11.87 2.86 2.70
N LEU A 22 12.14 3.92 1.93
CA LEU A 22 12.65 3.82 0.56
C LEU A 22 14.04 3.17 0.52
N GLU A 23 14.92 3.49 1.46
CA GLU A 23 16.23 2.86 1.59
C GLU A 23 16.11 1.38 1.96
N ALA A 24 15.22 1.05 2.91
CA ALA A 24 14.94 -0.34 3.29
C ALA A 24 14.44 -1.17 2.09
N ILE A 25 13.52 -0.63 1.29
CA ILE A 25 13.05 -1.28 0.06
C ILE A 25 14.21 -1.52 -0.92
N LYS A 26 15.06 -0.51 -1.17
CA LYS A 26 16.22 -0.66 -2.04
C LYS A 26 17.18 -1.74 -1.54
N ASN A 27 17.44 -1.77 -0.25
CA ASN A 27 18.28 -2.79 0.35
C ASN A 27 17.67 -4.19 0.22
N ALA A 28 16.36 -4.33 0.38
CA ALA A 28 15.66 -5.61 0.27
C ALA A 28 15.79 -6.26 -1.11
N TYR A 29 15.99 -5.48 -2.19
CA TYR A 29 16.29 -6.03 -3.52
C TYR A 29 17.57 -6.86 -3.58
N ASN A 30 18.49 -6.68 -2.64
CA ASN A 30 19.71 -7.49 -2.56
C ASN A 30 19.47 -8.87 -1.91
N TYR A 31 18.27 -9.11 -1.40
CA TYR A 31 17.92 -10.33 -0.66
C TYR A 31 16.70 -11.06 -1.27
N PRO A 32 16.76 -11.46 -2.55
CA PRO A 32 15.60 -12.06 -3.23
C PRO A 32 15.15 -13.40 -2.63
N ASN A 33 16.02 -14.07 -1.87
CA ASN A 33 15.69 -15.35 -1.23
C ASN A 33 14.82 -15.20 0.03
N ILE A 34 14.78 -14.00 0.62
CA ILE A 34 14.01 -13.72 1.85
C ILE A 34 13.04 -12.55 1.68
N CYS A 35 13.08 -11.86 0.55
CA CYS A 35 12.22 -10.73 0.25
C CYS A 35 11.48 -10.95 -1.07
N HIS A 36 10.15 -10.93 -1.02
CA HIS A 36 9.30 -10.97 -2.20
C HIS A 36 8.56 -9.64 -2.35
N PHE A 37 8.65 -9.02 -3.53
CA PHE A 37 8.03 -7.72 -3.79
C PHE A 37 6.68 -7.90 -4.48
N VAL A 38 5.66 -7.29 -3.89
CA VAL A 38 4.31 -7.26 -4.46
C VAL A 38 3.93 -5.82 -4.75
N LYS A 39 3.63 -5.52 -6.01
CA LYS A 39 3.12 -4.21 -6.39
C LYS A 39 1.63 -4.11 -6.08
N TYR A 40 1.23 -3.02 -5.45
CA TYR A 40 -0.17 -2.79 -5.10
C TYR A 40 -1.09 -2.87 -6.33
N ASP A 41 -0.71 -2.24 -7.44
CA ASP A 41 -1.53 -2.26 -8.66
C ASP A 41 -1.71 -3.68 -9.22
N ASP A 42 -0.68 -4.51 -9.19
CA ASP A 42 -0.76 -5.91 -9.62
C ASP A 42 -1.65 -6.71 -8.65
N LEU A 43 -1.45 -6.54 -7.33
CA LEU A 43 -2.25 -7.23 -6.32
C LEU A 43 -3.76 -6.92 -6.44
N VAL A 44 -4.14 -5.68 -6.72
CA VAL A 44 -5.56 -5.31 -6.81
C VAL A 44 -6.19 -5.58 -8.18
N THR A 45 -5.39 -5.74 -9.23
CA THR A 45 -5.88 -6.05 -10.60
C THR A 45 -5.84 -7.54 -10.90
N LYS A 46 -4.89 -8.28 -10.32
CA LYS A 46 -4.69 -9.72 -10.50
C LYS A 46 -4.47 -10.44 -9.16
N PRO A 47 -5.40 -10.29 -8.20
CA PRO A 47 -5.17 -10.71 -6.82
C PRO A 47 -4.86 -12.20 -6.69
N LYS A 48 -5.52 -13.06 -7.47
CA LYS A 48 -5.29 -14.51 -7.41
C LYS A 48 -3.86 -14.86 -7.83
N GLU A 49 -3.39 -14.28 -8.94
CA GLU A 49 -2.05 -14.55 -9.47
C GLU A 49 -0.97 -14.06 -8.50
N GLU A 50 -1.13 -12.85 -7.97
CA GLU A 50 -0.15 -12.27 -7.04
C GLU A 50 -0.10 -13.02 -5.69
N ILE A 51 -1.25 -13.41 -5.16
CA ILE A 51 -1.31 -14.24 -3.95
C ILE A 51 -0.69 -15.62 -4.20
N GLN A 52 -0.89 -16.24 -5.37
CA GLN A 52 -0.22 -17.50 -5.71
C GLN A 52 1.31 -17.38 -5.70
N LYS A 53 1.86 -16.29 -6.23
CA LYS A 53 3.31 -16.04 -6.19
C LYS A 53 3.83 -15.90 -4.75
N ILE A 54 3.06 -15.27 -3.85
CA ILE A 54 3.40 -15.17 -2.44
C ILE A 54 3.45 -16.57 -1.80
N TYR A 55 2.44 -17.42 -2.05
CA TYR A 55 2.42 -18.78 -1.55
C TYR A 55 3.57 -19.63 -2.07
N GLN A 56 3.93 -19.48 -3.35
CA GLN A 56 5.08 -20.14 -3.96
C GLN A 56 6.38 -19.69 -3.30
N PHE A 57 6.54 -18.39 -3.09
CA PHE A 57 7.73 -17.83 -2.42
C PHE A 57 7.87 -18.34 -0.98
N LEU A 58 6.76 -18.49 -0.26
CA LEU A 58 6.74 -19.00 1.11
C LEU A 58 6.83 -20.53 1.19
N GLU A 59 6.79 -21.24 0.06
CA GLU A 59 6.79 -22.71 -0.02
C GLU A 59 5.67 -23.36 0.80
N ILE A 60 4.50 -22.72 0.87
CA ILE A 60 3.33 -23.22 1.59
C ILE A 60 2.21 -23.60 0.62
N PRO A 61 1.33 -24.56 0.99
CA PRO A 61 0.18 -24.95 0.19
C PRO A 61 -0.75 -23.77 -0.07
N PHE A 62 -1.19 -23.60 -1.33
CA PHE A 62 -2.09 -22.53 -1.71
C PHE A 62 -3.46 -22.69 -1.07
N PHE A 63 -3.95 -21.64 -0.42
CA PHE A 63 -5.33 -21.53 0.03
C PHE A 63 -6.15 -20.77 -1.00
N ASN A 64 -7.33 -21.27 -1.35
CA ASN A 64 -8.20 -20.63 -2.33
C ASN A 64 -8.93 -19.44 -1.70
N HIS A 65 -8.40 -18.24 -1.92
CA HIS A 65 -8.98 -17.01 -1.41
C HIS A 65 -10.17 -16.54 -2.23
N GLN A 66 -11.13 -15.91 -1.57
CA GLN A 66 -12.24 -15.21 -2.20
C GLN A 66 -11.89 -13.74 -2.39
N PHE A 67 -12.09 -13.21 -3.61
CA PHE A 67 -11.78 -11.81 -3.96
C PHE A 67 -13.03 -11.00 -4.32
N GLN A 68 -14.19 -11.63 -4.34
CA GLN A 68 -15.50 -11.04 -4.60
C GLN A 68 -16.46 -11.42 -3.48
N ASP A 69 -17.57 -10.71 -3.37
CA ASP A 69 -18.61 -10.92 -2.35
C ASP A 69 -18.05 -10.89 -0.92
N LEU A 70 -17.04 -10.05 -0.72
CA LEU A 70 -16.41 -9.87 0.59
C LEU A 70 -17.38 -9.18 1.54
N LYS A 71 -17.44 -9.68 2.76
CA LYS A 71 -18.32 -9.15 3.80
C LYS A 71 -17.51 -8.43 4.86
N GLN A 72 -18.11 -7.38 5.43
CA GLN A 72 -17.55 -6.73 6.61
C GLN A 72 -17.53 -7.74 7.77
N ILE A 73 -16.35 -7.89 8.39
CA ILE A 73 -16.17 -8.70 9.57
C ILE A 73 -16.00 -7.78 10.77
N ASN A 74 -16.87 -7.94 11.76
CA ASN A 74 -16.73 -7.26 13.03
C ASN A 74 -16.11 -8.22 14.04
N ILE A 75 -15.00 -7.83 14.66
CA ILE A 75 -14.34 -8.64 15.68
C ILE A 75 -15.11 -8.46 17.00
N ASN A 76 -15.61 -9.54 17.57
CA ASN A 76 -16.43 -9.51 18.80
C ASN A 76 -17.66 -8.58 18.73
N GLY A 77 -18.27 -8.45 17.55
CA GLY A 77 -19.41 -7.56 17.33
C GLY A 77 -19.07 -6.08 17.29
N MET A 78 -17.79 -5.72 17.42
CA MET A 78 -17.32 -4.33 17.33
C MET A 78 -16.73 -4.04 15.96
N GLY A 79 -17.28 -3.03 15.28
CA GLY A 79 -16.69 -2.43 14.09
C GLY A 79 -15.62 -1.39 14.47
N TYR A 80 -14.75 -1.05 13.53
CA TYR A 80 -13.86 0.09 13.70
C TYR A 80 -14.63 1.40 13.71
N ASP A 81 -14.28 2.29 14.63
CA ASP A 81 -14.82 3.64 14.66
C ASP A 81 -13.98 4.58 13.81
N ASP A 82 -14.39 4.75 12.56
CA ASP A 82 -13.69 5.60 11.59
C ASP A 82 -13.88 7.11 11.82
N ARG A 83 -14.72 7.53 12.79
CA ARG A 83 -14.99 8.94 13.04
C ARG A 83 -13.77 9.73 13.46
N ILE A 84 -12.79 9.07 14.10
CA ILE A 84 -11.55 9.72 14.58
C ILE A 84 -10.57 9.96 13.43
N VAL A 85 -10.53 9.08 12.43
CA VAL A 85 -9.51 9.09 11.35
C VAL A 85 -10.07 9.57 10.00
N GLY A 86 -11.36 9.80 9.92
CA GLY A 86 -12.03 10.26 8.70
C GLY A 86 -13.12 9.32 8.22
N LYS A 87 -13.27 9.18 6.90
CA LYS A 87 -14.43 8.48 6.32
C LYS A 87 -14.10 7.04 5.99
N ASN A 88 -14.78 6.08 6.60
CA ASN A 88 -14.88 4.68 6.15
C ASN A 88 -13.55 4.02 5.74
N MET A 89 -12.46 4.32 6.44
CA MET A 89 -11.14 3.79 6.11
C MET A 89 -11.03 2.28 6.35
N HIS A 90 -11.79 1.76 7.30
CA HIS A 90 -11.82 0.33 7.66
C HIS A 90 -13.03 -0.41 7.09
N THR A 91 -13.81 0.23 6.22
CA THR A 91 -14.92 -0.45 5.55
C THR A 91 -14.39 -1.38 4.47
N ILE A 92 -14.66 -2.67 4.61
CA ILE A 92 -14.30 -3.68 3.61
C ILE A 92 -15.22 -3.51 2.40
N ARG A 93 -14.63 -3.32 1.22
CA ARG A 93 -15.36 -3.34 -0.04
C ARG A 93 -15.70 -4.77 -0.41
N ASN A 94 -16.82 -4.97 -1.09
CA ASN A 94 -17.28 -6.31 -1.48
C ASN A 94 -16.40 -6.99 -2.55
N VAL A 95 -15.43 -6.28 -3.11
CA VAL A 95 -14.50 -6.80 -4.14
C VAL A 95 -13.10 -6.22 -3.95
N VAL A 96 -12.08 -7.06 -4.16
CA VAL A 96 -10.70 -6.60 -4.32
C VAL A 96 -10.57 -5.95 -5.69
N GLY A 97 -10.16 -4.69 -5.73
CA GLY A 97 -10.05 -3.97 -6.99
C GLY A 97 -9.36 -2.62 -6.83
N LYS A 98 -8.92 -2.05 -7.94
CA LYS A 98 -8.26 -0.75 -7.97
C LYS A 98 -9.18 0.35 -7.46
N VAL A 99 -8.66 1.20 -6.61
CA VAL A 99 -9.33 2.43 -6.16
C VAL A 99 -8.81 3.59 -7.00
N ASN A 100 -9.71 4.43 -7.48
CA ASN A 100 -9.31 5.70 -8.07
C ASN A 100 -8.61 6.53 -7.01
N ASN A 101 -7.35 6.80 -7.23
CA ASN A 101 -6.53 7.55 -6.28
C ASN A 101 -6.78 9.04 -6.44
N LEU A 102 -7.88 9.52 -5.85
CA LEU A 102 -8.28 10.93 -5.86
C LEU A 102 -7.23 11.90 -5.26
N TYR A 103 -6.23 11.35 -4.57
CA TYR A 103 -5.20 12.15 -3.92
C TYR A 103 -4.03 12.50 -4.84
N ILE A 104 -3.77 11.72 -5.89
CA ILE A 104 -2.68 12.00 -6.85
C ILE A 104 -2.93 13.35 -7.54
N GLU A 105 -4.17 13.64 -7.91
CA GLU A 105 -4.53 14.90 -8.56
C GLU A 105 -4.36 16.12 -7.63
N LYS A 106 -4.41 15.91 -6.32
CA LYS A 106 -4.22 16.96 -5.32
C LYS A 106 -2.75 17.25 -5.01
N ILE A 107 -1.82 16.42 -5.44
CA ILE A 107 -0.40 16.64 -5.26
C ILE A 107 0.04 17.73 -6.23
N PRO A 108 0.61 18.87 -5.74
CA PRO A 108 1.09 19.94 -6.61
C PRO A 108 2.07 19.41 -7.66
N GLU A 109 1.95 19.91 -8.90
CA GLU A 109 2.75 19.45 -10.04
C GLU A 109 4.26 19.52 -9.76
N ARG A 110 4.73 20.58 -9.13
CA ARG A 110 6.14 20.74 -8.71
C ARG A 110 6.65 19.61 -7.83
N ILE A 111 5.77 19.06 -6.97
CA ILE A 111 6.09 17.92 -6.11
C ILE A 111 6.15 16.64 -6.92
N ARG A 112 5.22 16.45 -7.84
CA ARG A 112 5.21 15.30 -8.76
C ARG A 112 6.46 15.28 -9.62
N GLN A 113 6.89 16.41 -10.16
CA GLN A 113 8.12 16.52 -10.95
C GLN A 113 9.37 16.23 -10.11
N LYS A 114 9.43 16.73 -8.88
CA LYS A 114 10.60 16.53 -8.00
C LYS A 114 10.79 15.07 -7.57
N TYR A 115 9.71 14.33 -7.31
CA TYR A 115 9.77 12.99 -6.73
C TYR A 115 9.22 11.89 -7.64
N GLY A 116 8.58 12.23 -8.75
CA GLY A 116 7.95 11.25 -9.66
C GLY A 116 8.95 10.35 -10.41
N HIS A 117 10.26 10.64 -10.32
CA HIS A 117 11.31 9.78 -10.86
C HIS A 117 11.66 8.59 -9.96
N ILE A 118 11.20 8.59 -8.70
CA ILE A 118 11.42 7.49 -7.77
C ILE A 118 10.53 6.33 -8.23
N LYS A 119 11.16 5.28 -8.75
CA LYS A 119 10.50 4.03 -9.18
C LYS A 119 11.08 2.86 -8.40
N PHE A 120 10.24 1.89 -8.13
CA PHE A 120 10.58 0.63 -7.49
C PHE A 120 10.27 -0.52 -8.42
#